data_76ef01cc6b7367819daf17623c0f778a
#
_entry.id   76ef01cc6b7367819daf17623c0f778a
#
_cell.length_a   1.000
_cell.length_b   1.000
_cell.length_c   1.000
_cell.angle_alpha   90.00
_cell.angle_beta   90.00
_cell.angle_gamma   90.00
#
_symmetry.space_group_name_H-M   'P 1'
#
loop_
_entity.id
_entity.type
_entity.pdbx_description
1 polymer ?
#
loop_
_entity_poly.entity_id
_entity_poly.type
_entity_poly.pdbx_seq_one_letter_code
_entity_poly.pdbx_strand_id
1 'polypeptide(L)'
;VSNPSNGEDFSWNAVWESQVKIVDDGWIVEMKIPYSALRFSNKGPQTWGLNFHRHFRRNLEQFTWNPIDTTKGNIGLYHGELKGLENISPPTRLSLYPFISGTETRFDGTSESNFSAGLDIKYGISENFTLDATLIPDFSQTSVDNASLNLGPFEQTFSEQRQFFTEGVDLFNKGGLFFSRRVGSGPSSRASLGDNEELTQHPNIVKVLNATKISGRTKKGLGIGFFNAVTEKTSATIRNTETGERRKEVVEP
;
A
#
# COMPACT_ATOMS: atom_id res chain seq x y z
N VAL A 1 7.47 11.79 -0.38
CA VAL A 1 6.43 12.78 -0.75
C VAL A 1 5.90 13.39 0.54
N SER A 2 5.89 14.71 0.67
CA SER A 2 5.30 15.36 1.86
C SER A 2 3.83 15.65 1.62
N ASN A 3 3.00 15.25 2.55
CA ASN A 3 1.58 15.57 2.57
C ASN A 3 1.35 16.62 3.67
N PRO A 4 0.77 17.79 3.36
CA PRO A 4 0.55 18.85 4.36
C PRO A 4 -0.29 18.41 5.56
N SER A 5 -1.13 17.40 5.39
CA SER A 5 -2.02 16.90 6.44
C SER A 5 -1.49 15.70 7.22
N ASN A 6 -0.53 14.93 6.66
CA ASN A 6 -0.08 13.65 7.23
C ASN A 6 1.44 13.52 7.42
N GLY A 7 2.21 14.61 7.20
CA GLY A 7 3.67 14.58 7.30
C GLY A 7 4.35 13.98 6.06
N GLU A 8 5.47 13.29 6.27
CA GLU A 8 6.25 12.65 5.21
C GLU A 8 5.63 11.31 4.82
N ASP A 9 5.43 11.10 3.53
CA ASP A 9 4.96 9.84 2.96
C ASP A 9 6.15 9.04 2.41
N PHE A 10 6.50 7.96 3.09
CA PHE A 10 7.57 7.05 2.71
C PHE A 10 7.07 5.87 1.84
N SER A 11 5.80 5.83 1.47
CA SER A 11 5.24 4.79 0.61
C SER A 11 5.59 4.97 -0.87
N TRP A 12 6.17 6.14 -1.25
CA TRP A 12 6.58 6.38 -2.63
C TRP A 12 7.65 5.39 -3.06
N ASN A 13 7.35 4.61 -4.09
CA ASN A 13 8.24 3.62 -4.67
C ASN A 13 8.46 3.91 -6.16
N ALA A 14 9.71 3.91 -6.58
CA ALA A 14 10.10 4.10 -7.97
C ALA A 14 11.47 3.49 -8.24
N VAL A 15 11.72 3.12 -9.48
CA VAL A 15 13.04 2.64 -9.91
C VAL A 15 13.92 3.84 -10.23
N TRP A 16 15.03 3.98 -9.53
CA TRP A 16 16.05 5.01 -9.72
C TRP A 16 17.42 4.48 -9.28
N GLU A 17 18.48 5.15 -9.72
CA GLU A 17 19.84 4.76 -9.42
C GLU A 17 20.51 5.82 -8.53
N SER A 18 21.33 5.39 -7.58
CA SER A 18 22.14 6.29 -6.78
C SER A 18 23.48 5.68 -6.44
N GLN A 19 24.49 6.54 -6.32
CA GLN A 19 25.81 6.18 -5.86
C GLN A 19 26.27 7.16 -4.80
N VAL A 20 26.99 6.65 -3.79
CA VAL A 20 27.53 7.44 -2.68
C VAL A 20 29.02 7.21 -2.57
N LYS A 21 29.76 8.28 -2.35
CA LYS A 21 31.19 8.24 -2.08
C LYS A 21 31.50 9.04 -0.81
N ILE A 22 32.25 8.43 0.09
CA ILE A 22 32.81 9.11 1.25
C ILE A 22 34.11 9.78 0.81
N VAL A 23 34.27 11.03 1.19
CA VAL A 23 35.44 11.87 0.94
C VAL A 23 35.99 12.41 2.28
N ASP A 24 37.16 13.01 2.28
CA ASP A 24 37.84 13.41 3.51
C ASP A 24 37.03 14.39 4.39
N ASP A 25 36.25 15.28 3.77
CA ASP A 25 35.45 16.30 4.44
C ASP A 25 33.93 16.01 4.46
N GLY A 26 33.53 14.83 3.98
CA GLY A 26 32.12 14.50 3.99
C GLY A 26 31.73 13.31 3.10
N TRP A 27 30.62 13.47 2.36
CA TRP A 27 30.13 12.48 1.41
C TRP A 27 29.46 13.17 0.23
N ILE A 28 29.49 12.50 -0.91
CA ILE A 28 28.87 12.93 -2.16
C ILE A 28 27.83 11.89 -2.54
N VAL A 29 26.69 12.31 -3.02
CA VAL A 29 25.67 11.44 -3.62
C VAL A 29 25.34 11.92 -5.03
N GLU A 30 25.28 10.98 -5.96
CA GLU A 30 24.74 11.18 -7.30
C GLU A 30 23.47 10.36 -7.44
N MET A 31 22.44 10.96 -8.02
CA MET A 31 21.13 10.32 -8.22
C MET A 31 20.68 10.49 -9.67
N LYS A 32 20.27 9.37 -10.28
CA LYS A 32 19.66 9.35 -11.61
C LYS A 32 18.21 8.93 -11.47
N ILE A 33 17.30 9.90 -11.53
CA ILE A 33 15.87 9.71 -11.38
C ILE A 33 15.23 9.81 -12.77
N PRO A 34 14.71 8.69 -13.31
CA PRO A 34 14.10 8.72 -14.65
C PRO A 34 12.77 9.49 -14.60
N TYR A 35 12.42 10.13 -15.70
CA TYR A 35 11.16 10.86 -15.81
C TYR A 35 9.92 9.98 -15.62
N SER A 36 10.01 8.67 -15.84
CA SER A 36 8.96 7.71 -15.52
C SER A 36 8.61 7.62 -14.03
N ALA A 37 9.56 7.99 -13.17
CA ALA A 37 9.35 8.03 -11.73
C ALA A 37 8.59 9.29 -11.26
N LEU A 38 8.47 10.30 -12.12
CA LEU A 38 7.91 11.61 -11.79
C LEU A 38 6.59 11.87 -12.54
N ARG A 39 5.75 12.71 -11.96
CA ARG A 39 4.50 13.15 -12.58
C ARG A 39 4.62 14.60 -12.99
N PHE A 40 4.57 14.87 -14.27
CA PHE A 40 4.61 16.23 -14.83
C PHE A 40 3.75 16.33 -16.08
N SER A 41 3.41 17.56 -16.46
CA SER A 41 2.57 17.81 -17.63
C SER A 41 3.40 17.85 -18.92
N ASN A 42 2.75 17.56 -20.05
CA ASN A 42 3.38 17.68 -21.39
C ASN A 42 3.32 19.11 -21.94
N LYS A 43 3.50 20.12 -21.08
CA LYS A 43 3.44 21.52 -21.48
C LYS A 43 4.86 22.08 -21.50
N GLY A 44 5.23 22.80 -22.55
CA GLY A 44 6.44 23.64 -22.78
C GLY A 44 7.46 23.75 -21.63
N PRO A 45 8.25 24.80 -21.55
CA PRO A 45 9.23 24.94 -20.48
C PRO A 45 8.60 24.78 -19.10
N GLN A 46 9.22 23.94 -18.25
CA GLN A 46 8.70 23.64 -16.93
C GLN A 46 9.62 24.19 -15.84
N THR A 47 9.03 24.58 -14.74
CA THR A 47 9.74 24.90 -13.49
C THR A 47 9.26 23.95 -12.42
N TRP A 48 10.18 23.22 -11.80
CA TRP A 48 9.87 22.27 -10.75
C TRP A 48 10.35 22.78 -9.40
N GLY A 49 9.62 22.43 -8.35
CA GLY A 49 10.07 22.63 -6.99
C GLY A 49 11.11 21.59 -6.61
N LEU A 50 12.23 22.01 -6.05
CA LEU A 50 13.29 21.15 -5.57
C LEU A 50 13.77 21.62 -4.20
N ASN A 51 13.95 20.70 -3.27
CA ASN A 51 14.67 20.93 -2.03
C ASN A 51 15.45 19.68 -1.63
N PHE A 52 16.52 19.85 -0.90
CA PHE A 52 17.29 18.77 -0.32
C PHE A 52 17.17 18.83 1.19
N HIS A 53 16.92 17.69 1.80
CA HIS A 53 16.78 17.56 3.23
C HIS A 53 17.85 16.61 3.77
N ARG A 54 18.65 17.08 4.72
CA ARG A 54 19.72 16.31 5.35
C ARG A 54 19.45 16.14 6.83
N HIS A 55 19.41 14.91 7.30
CA HIS A 55 19.38 14.57 8.71
C HIS A 55 20.80 14.35 9.23
N PHE A 56 21.24 15.17 10.14
CA PHE A 56 22.51 15.04 10.82
C PHE A 56 22.30 14.33 12.16
N ARG A 57 22.28 13.02 12.12
CA ARG A 57 21.85 12.18 13.24
C ARG A 57 22.71 12.31 14.50
N ARG A 58 24.01 12.63 14.35
CA ARG A 58 24.91 12.80 15.49
C ARG A 58 24.43 13.92 16.44
N ASN A 59 23.93 15.01 15.88
CA ASN A 59 23.48 16.18 16.63
C ASN A 59 21.96 16.27 16.72
N LEU A 60 21.21 15.32 16.10
CA LEU A 60 19.75 15.38 15.96
C LEU A 60 19.26 16.65 15.22
N GLU A 61 20.07 17.15 14.30
CA GLU A 61 19.81 18.35 13.53
C GLU A 61 19.27 17.99 12.12
N GLN A 62 18.49 18.91 11.58
CA GLN A 62 17.94 18.81 10.22
C GLN A 62 18.28 20.08 9.46
N PHE A 63 18.76 19.90 8.24
CA PHE A 63 19.14 20.98 7.34
C PHE A 63 18.39 20.83 6.04
N THR A 64 17.98 21.96 5.46
CA THR A 64 17.37 22.01 4.14
C THR A 64 18.16 22.97 3.26
N TRP A 65 18.29 22.65 1.97
CA TRP A 65 18.98 23.49 1.00
C TRP A 65 18.29 24.85 0.88
N ASN A 66 16.97 24.87 0.71
CA ASN A 66 16.17 26.09 0.80
C ASN A 66 15.49 26.13 2.17
N PRO A 67 15.67 27.22 2.96
CA PRO A 67 15.15 27.29 4.31
C PRO A 67 13.64 27.08 4.40
N ILE A 68 13.20 26.31 5.38
CA ILE A 68 11.79 26.00 5.64
C ILE A 68 11.37 26.66 6.96
N ASP A 69 10.30 27.46 6.90
CA ASP A 69 9.65 27.95 8.11
C ASP A 69 8.65 26.91 8.63
N THR A 70 9.07 26.15 9.63
CA THR A 70 8.27 25.05 10.21
C THR A 70 6.99 25.53 10.91
N THR A 71 6.86 26.82 11.15
CA THR A 71 5.64 27.39 11.78
C THR A 71 4.49 27.57 10.79
N LYS A 72 4.75 27.53 9.50
CA LYS A 72 3.79 27.79 8.41
C LYS A 72 3.42 26.55 7.61
N GLY A 73 3.43 25.42 8.15
CA GLY A 73 2.73 24.18 7.81
C GLY A 73 2.85 23.55 6.40
N ASN A 74 3.27 24.22 5.32
CA ASN A 74 3.35 23.60 3.99
C ASN A 74 4.77 23.67 3.43
N ILE A 75 5.51 22.57 3.57
CA ILE A 75 6.89 22.42 3.11
C ILE A 75 7.04 22.71 1.61
N GLY A 76 6.03 22.39 0.80
CA GLY A 76 6.05 22.61 -0.65
C GLY A 76 6.18 24.09 -1.07
N LEU A 77 5.82 25.03 -0.19
CA LEU A 77 5.97 26.47 -0.46
C LEU A 77 7.42 26.96 -0.39
N TYR A 78 8.30 26.15 0.20
CA TYR A 78 9.71 26.48 0.43
C TYR A 78 10.67 25.73 -0.49
N HIS A 79 10.18 25.17 -1.58
CA HIS A 79 11.05 24.55 -2.57
C HIS A 79 11.78 25.65 -3.36
N GLY A 80 13.06 25.41 -3.63
CA GLY A 80 13.80 26.15 -4.63
C GLY A 80 13.26 25.82 -6.04
N GLU A 81 13.56 26.63 -7.03
CA GLU A 81 13.09 26.44 -8.39
C GLU A 81 14.16 25.77 -9.27
N LEU A 82 13.82 24.64 -9.84
CA LEU A 82 14.57 23.98 -10.90
C LEU A 82 14.00 24.43 -12.26
N LYS A 83 14.77 25.23 -13.00
CA LYS A 83 14.40 25.80 -14.30
C LYS A 83 15.17 25.15 -15.46
N GLY A 84 14.76 25.40 -16.68
CA GLY A 84 15.43 24.92 -17.88
C GLY A 84 15.05 23.51 -18.29
N LEU A 85 13.94 22.99 -17.77
CA LEU A 85 13.38 21.70 -18.16
C LEU A 85 12.53 21.91 -19.43
N GLU A 86 13.16 21.71 -20.59
CA GLU A 86 12.56 21.90 -21.90
C GLU A 86 12.62 20.61 -22.71
N ASN A 87 11.71 20.47 -23.68
CA ASN A 87 11.67 19.34 -24.61
C ASN A 87 11.55 17.96 -23.89
N ILE A 88 10.91 17.95 -22.73
CA ILE A 88 10.63 16.72 -22.00
C ILE A 88 9.16 16.33 -22.17
N SER A 89 8.94 15.03 -22.42
CA SER A 89 7.59 14.44 -22.51
C SER A 89 7.41 13.42 -21.40
N PRO A 90 6.26 13.40 -20.74
CA PRO A 90 5.99 12.37 -19.74
C PRO A 90 5.95 10.99 -20.43
N PRO A 91 6.82 10.05 -20.04
CA PRO A 91 6.79 8.71 -20.59
C PRO A 91 5.54 7.96 -20.16
N THR A 92 5.22 6.86 -20.85
CA THR A 92 4.19 5.93 -20.39
C THR A 92 4.58 5.39 -19.02
N ARG A 93 3.73 5.60 -18.05
CA ARG A 93 3.95 5.16 -16.68
C ARG A 93 3.26 3.81 -16.47
N LEU A 94 3.94 2.74 -16.87
CA LEU A 94 3.49 1.36 -16.66
C LEU A 94 4.58 0.62 -15.90
N SER A 95 4.22 0.11 -14.73
CA SER A 95 5.07 -0.76 -13.94
C SER A 95 4.35 -2.08 -13.71
N LEU A 96 5.06 -3.16 -13.92
CA LEU A 96 4.59 -4.52 -13.71
C LEU A 96 5.53 -5.20 -12.71
N TYR A 97 4.98 -5.72 -11.63
CA TYR A 97 5.72 -6.39 -10.55
C TYR A 97 5.23 -7.84 -10.41
N PRO A 98 5.70 -8.77 -11.26
CA PRO A 98 5.40 -10.17 -11.05
C PRO A 98 6.12 -10.67 -9.79
N PHE A 99 5.44 -11.50 -9.03
CA PHE A 99 6.01 -12.13 -7.84
C PHE A 99 5.61 -13.60 -7.73
N ILE A 100 6.43 -14.36 -7.04
CA ILE A 100 6.14 -15.71 -6.59
C ILE A 100 6.47 -15.79 -5.11
N SER A 101 5.66 -16.47 -4.34
CA SER A 101 5.89 -16.71 -2.93
C SER A 101 5.64 -18.15 -2.55
N GLY A 102 6.38 -18.64 -1.57
CA GLY A 102 6.18 -19.94 -0.95
C GLY A 102 6.25 -19.80 0.57
N THR A 103 5.25 -20.33 1.25
CA THR A 103 5.21 -20.34 2.72
C THR A 103 5.09 -21.75 3.23
N GLU A 104 5.84 -22.09 4.26
CA GLU A 104 5.71 -23.33 5.00
C GLU A 104 5.36 -23.00 6.45
N THR A 105 4.20 -23.45 6.88
CA THR A 105 3.73 -23.29 8.25
C THR A 105 3.82 -24.63 8.97
N ARG A 106 4.48 -24.67 10.12
CA ARG A 106 4.60 -25.86 10.97
C ARG A 106 3.96 -25.58 12.31
N PHE A 107 2.97 -26.39 12.63
CA PHE A 107 2.28 -26.29 13.91
C PHE A 107 1.90 -27.68 14.41
N ASP A 108 2.23 -28.00 15.64
CA ASP A 108 1.89 -29.27 16.33
C ASP A 108 2.15 -30.53 15.48
N GLY A 109 3.36 -30.60 14.89
CA GLY A 109 3.76 -31.75 14.08
C GLY A 109 3.15 -31.80 12.65
N THR A 110 2.28 -30.86 12.33
CA THR A 110 1.69 -30.72 10.98
C THR A 110 2.44 -29.65 10.20
N SER A 111 2.78 -29.94 8.94
CA SER A 111 3.38 -29.01 8.02
C SER A 111 2.43 -28.72 6.85
N GLU A 112 2.18 -27.46 6.58
CA GLU A 112 1.39 -26.97 5.46
C GLU A 112 2.24 -26.08 4.59
N SER A 113 2.35 -26.43 3.31
CA SER A 113 3.07 -25.63 2.32
C SER A 113 2.08 -24.94 1.39
N ASN A 114 2.24 -23.65 1.18
CA ASN A 114 1.44 -22.88 0.24
C ASN A 114 2.37 -22.19 -0.77
N PHE A 115 1.96 -22.19 -2.03
CA PHE A 115 2.64 -21.51 -3.13
C PHE A 115 1.66 -20.57 -3.82
N SER A 116 2.09 -19.34 -4.06
CA SER A 116 1.30 -18.38 -4.83
C SER A 116 2.17 -17.63 -5.84
N ALA A 117 1.54 -17.18 -6.91
CA ALA A 117 2.13 -16.31 -7.91
C ALA A 117 1.12 -15.23 -8.26
N GLY A 118 1.59 -14.02 -8.41
CA GLY A 118 0.73 -12.87 -8.70
C GLY A 118 1.44 -11.78 -9.48
N LEU A 119 0.71 -10.71 -9.73
CA LEU A 119 1.18 -9.58 -10.52
C LEU A 119 0.58 -8.27 -9.97
N ASP A 120 1.42 -7.33 -9.61
CA ASP A 120 0.99 -5.96 -9.36
C ASP A 120 1.21 -5.09 -10.59
N ILE A 121 0.22 -4.28 -10.92
CA ILE A 121 0.19 -3.39 -12.08
C ILE A 121 -0.04 -1.97 -11.60
N LYS A 122 0.83 -1.06 -12.02
CA LYS A 122 0.66 0.36 -11.78
C LYS A 122 0.69 1.10 -13.12
N TYR A 123 -0.39 1.76 -13.46
CA TYR A 123 -0.55 2.46 -14.73
C TYR A 123 -1.02 3.89 -14.54
N GLY A 124 -0.26 4.83 -15.08
CA GLY A 124 -0.67 6.23 -15.14
C GLY A 124 -1.63 6.45 -16.32
N ILE A 125 -2.93 6.47 -16.05
CA ILE A 125 -3.96 6.73 -17.05
C ILE A 125 -3.78 8.13 -17.67
N SER A 126 -3.46 9.09 -16.84
CA SER A 126 -3.19 10.47 -17.24
C SER A 126 -2.25 11.15 -16.24
N GLU A 127 -1.90 12.41 -16.46
CA GLU A 127 -1.11 13.21 -15.50
C GLU A 127 -1.69 13.17 -14.09
N ASN A 128 -3.00 13.07 -13.97
CA ASN A 128 -3.74 13.24 -12.73
C ASN A 128 -4.38 11.95 -12.18
N PHE A 129 -4.43 10.88 -12.98
CA PHE A 129 -5.08 9.63 -12.61
C PHE A 129 -4.14 8.44 -12.71
N THR A 130 -4.20 7.59 -11.72
CA THR A 130 -3.44 6.34 -11.67
C THR A 130 -4.41 5.17 -11.44
N LEU A 131 -4.13 4.07 -12.12
CA LEU A 131 -4.72 2.77 -11.89
C LEU A 131 -3.65 1.92 -11.20
N ASP A 132 -4.02 1.36 -10.07
CA ASP A 132 -3.28 0.33 -9.37
C ASP A 132 -4.14 -0.94 -9.38
N ALA A 133 -3.59 -2.06 -9.80
CA ALA A 133 -4.28 -3.34 -9.80
C ALA A 133 -3.34 -4.44 -9.28
N THR A 134 -3.91 -5.40 -8.59
CA THR A 134 -3.18 -6.59 -8.12
C THR A 134 -3.97 -7.85 -8.45
N LEU A 135 -3.26 -8.84 -8.97
CA LEU A 135 -3.79 -10.17 -9.32
C LEU A 135 -3.19 -11.19 -8.36
N ILE A 136 -4.04 -11.94 -7.69
CA ILE A 136 -3.67 -12.97 -6.69
C ILE A 136 -2.67 -12.39 -5.68
N PRO A 137 -3.02 -11.30 -4.97
CA PRO A 137 -2.08 -10.65 -4.06
C PRO A 137 -1.65 -11.59 -2.95
N ASP A 138 -0.36 -11.60 -2.67
CA ASP A 138 0.18 -12.26 -1.49
C ASP A 138 0.45 -11.21 -0.41
N PHE A 139 -0.34 -11.24 0.63
CA PHE A 139 -0.18 -10.33 1.78
C PHE A 139 0.61 -10.95 2.94
N SER A 140 1.18 -12.14 2.76
CA SER A 140 1.94 -12.86 3.79
C SER A 140 3.26 -12.18 4.19
N GLN A 141 3.80 -11.34 3.31
CA GLN A 141 5.06 -10.61 3.54
C GLN A 141 4.89 -9.30 4.32
N THR A 142 3.65 -8.96 4.69
CA THR A 142 3.43 -7.76 5.49
C THR A 142 3.88 -7.98 6.93
N SER A 143 4.38 -6.91 7.56
CA SER A 143 4.75 -6.94 8.98
C SER A 143 3.57 -7.40 9.82
N VAL A 144 3.83 -8.32 10.74
CA VAL A 144 2.83 -8.74 11.71
C VAL A 144 2.58 -7.59 12.69
N ASP A 145 1.31 -7.32 12.97
CA ASP A 145 0.96 -6.32 13.98
C ASP A 145 1.43 -6.77 15.37
N ASN A 146 1.86 -5.82 16.18
CA ASN A 146 2.23 -6.11 17.56
C ASN A 146 1.02 -6.63 18.32
N ALA A 147 1.20 -7.76 19.00
CA ALA A 147 0.16 -8.29 19.87
C ALA A 147 -0.16 -7.25 20.97
N SER A 148 -1.41 -6.87 21.06
CA SER A 148 -1.89 -5.96 22.10
C SER A 148 -3.17 -6.49 22.72
N LEU A 149 -3.26 -6.38 24.03
CA LEU A 149 -4.44 -6.81 24.78
C LEU A 149 -5.49 -5.69 24.72
N ASN A 150 -6.58 -5.93 24.00
CA ASN A 150 -7.72 -5.01 23.98
C ASN A 150 -8.66 -5.32 25.15
N LEU A 151 -8.66 -4.46 26.15
CA LEU A 151 -9.58 -4.52 27.30
C LEU A 151 -10.79 -3.59 27.12
N GLY A 152 -10.88 -2.88 26.02
CA GLY A 152 -11.97 -1.94 25.73
C GLY A 152 -13.11 -2.58 24.93
N PRO A 153 -14.30 -1.94 24.91
CA PRO A 153 -15.45 -2.41 24.14
C PRO A 153 -15.35 -2.10 22.63
N PHE A 154 -14.32 -1.37 22.20
CA PHE A 154 -14.15 -0.94 20.81
C PHE A 154 -13.15 -1.83 20.08
N GLU A 155 -13.40 -2.07 18.81
CA GLU A 155 -12.49 -2.78 17.92
C GLU A 155 -11.15 -2.01 17.86
N GLN A 156 -10.05 -2.74 18.07
CA GLN A 156 -8.72 -2.17 17.90
C GLN A 156 -8.36 -2.17 16.42
N THR A 157 -8.05 -1.00 15.91
CA THR A 157 -7.65 -0.82 14.51
C THR A 157 -6.13 -0.69 14.42
N PHE A 158 -5.54 -1.41 13.46
CA PHE A 158 -4.11 -1.32 13.13
C PHE A 158 -3.92 -0.57 11.81
N SER A 159 -2.78 0.11 11.68
CA SER A 159 -2.41 0.79 10.43
C SER A 159 -2.24 -0.23 9.31
N GLU A 160 -2.61 0.16 8.09
CA GLU A 160 -2.41 -0.65 6.89
C GLU A 160 -0.91 -0.79 6.58
N GLN A 161 -0.47 -2.01 6.30
CA GLN A 161 0.92 -2.33 5.98
C GLN A 161 1.10 -2.86 4.54
N ARG A 162 0.00 -3.25 3.89
CA ARG A 162 0.04 -3.81 2.54
C ARG A 162 0.23 -2.68 1.53
N GLN A 163 1.28 -2.75 0.73
CA GLN A 163 1.70 -1.70 -0.20
C GLN A 163 0.58 -1.24 -1.14
N PHE A 164 -0.22 -2.17 -1.66
CA PHE A 164 -1.36 -1.84 -2.50
C PHE A 164 -2.35 -0.87 -1.83
N PHE A 165 -2.54 -1.00 -0.51
CA PHE A 165 -3.48 -0.19 0.26
C PHE A 165 -2.85 1.04 0.93
N THR A 166 -1.54 1.24 0.83
CA THR A 166 -0.85 2.41 1.41
C THR A 166 -0.65 3.53 0.39
N GLU A 167 -0.51 3.21 -0.88
CA GLU A 167 -0.31 4.20 -1.94
C GLU A 167 -1.63 4.78 -2.48
N GLY A 168 -1.65 6.10 -2.72
CA GLY A 168 -2.76 6.81 -3.38
C GLY A 168 -4.09 6.73 -2.63
N VAL A 169 -4.05 6.53 -1.31
CA VAL A 169 -5.23 6.29 -0.46
C VAL A 169 -5.83 7.54 0.16
N ASP A 170 -5.25 8.72 -0.04
CA ASP A 170 -5.75 9.98 0.55
C ASP A 170 -7.24 10.22 0.31
N LEU A 171 -7.76 9.78 -0.85
CA LEU A 171 -9.17 9.93 -1.18
C LEU A 171 -10.05 8.89 -0.47
N PHE A 172 -9.52 7.70 -0.21
CA PHE A 172 -10.25 6.59 0.42
C PHE A 172 -10.28 6.71 1.93
N ASN A 173 -9.23 7.27 2.53
CA ASN A 173 -9.13 7.45 3.97
C ASN A 173 -9.94 8.64 4.50
N LYS A 174 -10.50 9.49 3.62
CA LYS A 174 -11.31 10.62 4.03
C LYS A 174 -12.58 10.18 4.72
N GLY A 175 -12.81 10.73 5.92
CA GLY A 175 -14.01 10.47 6.72
C GLY A 175 -14.03 9.08 7.38
N GLY A 176 -12.97 8.27 7.29
CA GLY A 176 -12.92 6.95 7.91
C GLY A 176 -13.94 5.95 7.37
N LEU A 177 -14.46 6.17 6.14
CA LEU A 177 -15.52 5.34 5.55
C LEU A 177 -15.00 4.02 4.98
N PHE A 178 -13.71 3.96 4.64
CA PHE A 178 -13.09 2.78 4.08
C PHE A 178 -11.99 2.25 5.00
N PHE A 179 -12.12 1.01 5.42
CA PHE A 179 -11.11 0.32 6.22
C PHE A 179 -10.54 -0.85 5.42
N SER A 180 -9.40 -0.60 4.78
CA SER A 180 -8.75 -1.52 3.82
C SER A 180 -8.43 -2.89 4.42
N ARG A 181 -8.13 -2.98 5.71
CA ARG A 181 -7.79 -4.22 6.39
C ARG A 181 -8.90 -5.27 6.41
N ARG A 182 -10.13 -4.87 6.17
CA ARG A 182 -11.24 -5.81 6.01
C ARG A 182 -11.18 -6.57 4.70
N VAL A 183 -10.51 -6.04 3.68
CA VAL A 183 -10.31 -6.73 2.40
C VAL A 183 -9.34 -7.90 2.59
N GLY A 184 -9.83 -9.12 2.43
CA GLY A 184 -9.07 -10.34 2.67
C GLY A 184 -8.96 -10.76 4.14
N SER A 185 -9.69 -10.10 5.05
CA SER A 185 -9.84 -10.58 6.44
C SER A 185 -10.69 -11.85 6.51
N GLY A 186 -10.86 -12.41 7.69
CA GLY A 186 -11.76 -13.55 7.91
C GLY A 186 -13.21 -13.22 7.52
N PRO A 187 -14.03 -14.26 7.24
CA PRO A 187 -15.44 -14.07 6.88
C PRO A 187 -16.20 -13.31 7.95
N SER A 188 -17.11 -12.44 7.52
CA SER A 188 -17.99 -11.68 8.40
C SER A 188 -19.14 -12.52 8.95
N SER A 189 -19.58 -13.53 8.19
CA SER A 189 -20.64 -14.45 8.59
C SER A 189 -20.05 -15.70 9.27
N ARG A 190 -20.83 -16.27 10.18
CA ARG A 190 -20.53 -17.59 10.78
C ARG A 190 -21.42 -18.63 10.15
N ALA A 191 -20.91 -19.86 10.05
CA ALA A 191 -21.70 -20.99 9.60
C ALA A 191 -22.81 -21.30 10.62
N SER A 192 -23.99 -21.67 10.12
CA SER A 192 -25.12 -22.08 10.94
C SER A 192 -24.94 -23.52 11.37
N LEU A 193 -24.98 -23.77 12.66
CA LEU A 193 -24.87 -25.12 13.22
C LEU A 193 -26.25 -25.64 13.57
N GLY A 194 -26.55 -26.86 13.13
CA GLY A 194 -27.71 -27.63 13.58
C GLY A 194 -27.46 -28.37 14.91
N ASP A 195 -28.51 -29.04 15.41
CA ASP A 195 -28.39 -29.92 16.56
C ASP A 195 -27.37 -31.03 16.21
N ASN A 196 -26.47 -31.34 17.13
CA ASN A 196 -25.40 -32.34 16.96
C ASN A 196 -24.35 -31.99 15.88
N GLU A 197 -24.15 -30.69 15.55
CA GLU A 197 -23.11 -30.23 14.66
C GLU A 197 -22.04 -29.41 15.36
N GLU A 198 -20.80 -29.60 14.98
CA GLU A 198 -19.64 -28.84 15.44
C GLU A 198 -18.88 -28.22 14.29
N LEU A 199 -18.34 -27.02 14.51
CA LEU A 199 -17.50 -26.34 13.56
C LEU A 199 -16.07 -26.90 13.67
N THR A 200 -15.63 -27.65 12.64
CA THR A 200 -14.30 -28.25 12.62
C THR A 200 -13.26 -27.36 11.96
N GLN A 201 -13.68 -26.52 11.02
CA GLN A 201 -12.77 -25.57 10.35
C GLN A 201 -13.54 -24.31 9.96
N HIS A 202 -13.04 -23.17 10.43
CA HIS A 202 -13.50 -21.86 10.00
C HIS A 202 -12.32 -21.09 9.39
N PRO A 203 -12.45 -20.58 8.17
CA PRO A 203 -11.35 -19.83 7.56
C PRO A 203 -11.11 -18.52 8.31
N ASN A 204 -9.85 -18.23 8.59
CA ASN A 204 -9.43 -16.98 9.22
C ASN A 204 -9.10 -15.87 8.21
N ILE A 205 -9.00 -16.24 6.94
CA ILE A 205 -8.60 -15.35 5.83
C ILE A 205 -9.45 -15.71 4.62
N VAL A 206 -9.90 -14.70 3.91
CA VAL A 206 -10.55 -14.84 2.59
C VAL A 206 -9.53 -14.45 1.54
N LYS A 207 -9.27 -15.35 0.58
CA LYS A 207 -8.31 -15.11 -0.49
C LYS A 207 -8.84 -14.04 -1.43
N VAL A 208 -8.05 -13.00 -1.66
CA VAL A 208 -8.31 -11.97 -2.65
C VAL A 208 -7.82 -12.47 -4.01
N LEU A 209 -8.69 -12.50 -5.01
CA LEU A 209 -8.35 -12.89 -6.38
C LEU A 209 -7.78 -11.72 -7.17
N ASN A 210 -8.39 -10.56 -7.03
CA ASN A 210 -7.88 -9.30 -7.55
C ASN A 210 -8.39 -8.12 -6.73
N ALA A 211 -7.62 -7.04 -6.79
CA ALA A 211 -8.11 -5.74 -6.34
C ALA A 211 -7.67 -4.68 -7.35
N THR A 212 -8.50 -3.68 -7.55
CA THR A 212 -8.26 -2.59 -8.49
C THR A 212 -8.63 -1.27 -7.85
N LYS A 213 -7.76 -0.29 -7.99
CA LYS A 213 -7.94 1.05 -7.47
C LYS A 213 -7.63 2.07 -8.55
N ILE A 214 -8.54 3.01 -8.78
CA ILE A 214 -8.32 4.18 -9.61
C ILE A 214 -8.43 5.40 -8.72
N SER A 215 -7.43 6.25 -8.72
CA SER A 215 -7.44 7.47 -7.93
C SER A 215 -6.82 8.64 -8.69
N GLY A 216 -7.33 9.83 -8.43
CA GLY A 216 -6.80 11.03 -9.02
C GLY A 216 -7.59 12.29 -8.69
N ARG A 217 -7.12 13.42 -9.18
CA ARG A 217 -7.80 14.70 -9.04
C ARG A 217 -7.93 15.38 -10.40
N THR A 218 -9.09 15.93 -10.66
CA THR A 218 -9.29 16.77 -11.84
C THR A 218 -8.51 18.10 -11.72
N LYS A 219 -8.32 18.80 -12.83
CA LYS A 219 -7.69 20.13 -12.83
C LYS A 219 -8.44 21.17 -11.96
N LYS A 220 -9.72 20.94 -11.70
CA LYS A 220 -10.57 21.78 -10.84
C LYS A 220 -10.51 21.37 -9.36
N GLY A 221 -9.66 20.40 -8.99
CA GLY A 221 -9.49 19.95 -7.61
C GLY A 221 -10.45 18.86 -7.14
N LEU A 222 -11.42 18.42 -7.97
CA LEU A 222 -12.30 17.30 -7.63
C LEU A 222 -11.48 15.99 -7.54
N GLY A 223 -11.44 15.39 -6.37
CA GLY A 223 -10.85 14.07 -6.14
C GLY A 223 -11.85 12.97 -6.50
N ILE A 224 -11.39 11.97 -7.25
CA ILE A 224 -12.18 10.81 -7.63
C ILE A 224 -11.39 9.56 -7.23
N GLY A 225 -12.02 8.69 -6.47
CA GLY A 225 -11.50 7.39 -6.09
C GLY A 225 -12.50 6.29 -6.44
N PHE A 226 -12.04 5.23 -7.07
CA PHE A 226 -12.77 4.00 -7.32
C PHE A 226 -11.97 2.83 -6.77
N PHE A 227 -12.63 1.93 -6.05
CA PHE A 227 -12.03 0.72 -5.51
C PHE A 227 -12.96 -0.47 -5.77
N ASN A 228 -12.35 -1.57 -6.19
CA ASN A 228 -13.00 -2.86 -6.33
C ASN A 228 -12.06 -3.96 -5.83
N ALA A 229 -12.61 -4.97 -5.18
CA ALA A 229 -11.91 -6.20 -4.84
C ALA A 229 -12.82 -7.40 -5.10
N VAL A 230 -12.23 -8.48 -5.58
CA VAL A 230 -12.91 -9.77 -5.79
C VAL A 230 -12.21 -10.80 -4.93
N THR A 231 -13.01 -11.50 -4.14
CA THR A 231 -12.54 -12.55 -3.24
C THR A 231 -13.00 -13.93 -3.71
N GLU A 232 -12.26 -14.94 -3.27
CA GLU A 232 -12.62 -16.33 -3.53
C GLU A 232 -13.79 -16.75 -2.64
N LYS A 233 -14.66 -17.60 -3.18
CA LYS A 233 -15.74 -18.23 -2.41
C LYS A 233 -15.13 -19.09 -1.31
N THR A 234 -15.45 -18.76 -0.07
CA THR A 234 -14.88 -19.39 1.11
C THR A 234 -15.93 -20.20 1.86
N SER A 235 -15.55 -21.34 2.43
CA SER A 235 -16.47 -22.22 3.12
C SER A 235 -15.92 -22.68 4.46
N ALA A 236 -16.79 -22.77 5.46
CA ALA A 236 -16.53 -23.44 6.72
C ALA A 236 -16.83 -24.94 6.59
N THR A 237 -16.13 -25.76 7.37
CA THR A 237 -16.38 -27.20 7.44
C THR A 237 -17.06 -27.53 8.78
N ILE A 238 -18.19 -28.18 8.68
CA ILE A 238 -19.05 -28.59 9.80
C ILE A 238 -19.08 -30.10 9.83
N ARG A 239 -19.03 -30.68 11.03
CA ARG A 239 -19.10 -32.10 11.24
C ARG A 239 -20.30 -32.44 12.14
N ASN A 240 -21.07 -33.44 11.75
CA ASN A 240 -22.09 -33.99 12.63
C ASN A 240 -21.40 -34.91 13.68
N THR A 241 -21.64 -34.68 14.95
CA THR A 241 -21.00 -35.38 16.09
C THR A 241 -21.48 -36.80 16.23
N GLU A 242 -22.69 -37.14 15.78
CA GLU A 242 -23.25 -38.47 15.85
C GLU A 242 -22.90 -39.33 14.64
N THR A 243 -23.08 -38.80 13.46
CA THR A 243 -22.85 -39.57 12.20
C THR A 243 -21.40 -39.49 11.71
N GLY A 244 -20.64 -38.49 12.15
CA GLY A 244 -19.30 -38.18 11.66
C GLY A 244 -19.27 -37.56 10.27
N GLU A 245 -20.42 -37.34 9.63
CA GLU A 245 -20.51 -36.73 8.30
C GLU A 245 -20.02 -35.28 8.29
N ARG A 246 -19.39 -34.86 7.20
CA ARG A 246 -18.89 -33.51 7.02
C ARG A 246 -19.64 -32.80 5.89
N ARG A 247 -20.06 -31.57 6.16
CA ARG A 247 -20.61 -30.68 5.14
C ARG A 247 -19.82 -29.37 5.06
N LYS A 248 -19.87 -28.73 3.92
CA LYS A 248 -19.31 -27.39 3.74
C LYS A 248 -20.43 -26.38 3.62
N GLU A 249 -20.32 -25.28 4.33
CA GLU A 249 -21.22 -24.16 4.24
C GLU A 249 -20.45 -22.90 3.80
N VAL A 250 -20.99 -22.20 2.79
CA VAL A 250 -20.39 -20.97 2.30
C VAL A 250 -20.55 -19.89 3.34
N VAL A 251 -19.45 -19.22 3.65
CA VAL A 251 -19.41 -18.07 4.54
C VAL A 251 -19.06 -16.82 3.75
N GLU A 252 -19.78 -15.73 4.02
CA GLU A 252 -19.58 -14.46 3.32
C GLU A 252 -18.33 -13.74 3.83
N PRO A 253 -17.53 -13.11 2.91
CA PRO A 253 -16.34 -12.36 3.25
C PRO A 253 -16.65 -11.08 4.01
#